data_4879dd006f274dfb8a3547f67a75a0c0
#
_entry.id   4879dd006f274dfb8a3547f67a75a0c0
#
_cell.length_a   1.000
_cell.length_b   1.000
_cell.length_c   1.000
_cell.angle_alpha   90.00
_cell.angle_beta   90.00
_cell.angle_gamma   90.00
#
_symmetry.space_group_name_H-M   'P 1'
#
loop_
_entity.id
_entity.type
_entity.pdbx_description
1 polymer ?
#
loop_
_entity_poly.entity_id
_entity_poly.type
_entity_poly.pdbx_seq_one_letter_code
_entity_poly.pdbx_strand_id
1 'polypeptide(L)'
;MSDVSIRPMRISDLHQIINIEQKTFNTPWDEGSFKSELEQNKFAHYYVIEDEGIPFGYCGLWVVYESAQITNIAILPEYRGNNYGQELFSYALDEARALQAREMSLEVRTSNIIAQKMYRKFGFVPVGIRKNYYIDNHEDAIVMWVKL
;
A
#
# COMPACT_ATOMS: atom_id res chain seq x y z
N MET A 1 -7.25 -24.20 8.67
CA MET A 1 -6.28 -23.39 7.89
C MET A 1 -7.01 -22.24 7.24
N SER A 2 -6.48 -21.05 7.39
CA SER A 2 -7.05 -19.91 6.67
C SER A 2 -6.69 -20.01 5.18
N ASP A 3 -7.65 -19.67 4.34
CA ASP A 3 -7.47 -19.64 2.88
C ASP A 3 -7.15 -18.21 2.45
N VAL A 4 -5.91 -17.79 2.73
CA VAL A 4 -5.44 -16.44 2.47
C VAL A 4 -4.76 -16.38 1.10
N SER A 5 -5.17 -15.44 0.27
CA SER A 5 -4.59 -15.23 -1.04
C SER A 5 -4.53 -13.74 -1.38
N ILE A 6 -3.69 -13.40 -2.37
CA ILE A 6 -3.53 -12.04 -2.87
C ILE A 6 -3.91 -12.04 -4.35
N ARG A 7 -4.66 -11.04 -4.77
CA ARG A 7 -5.14 -10.89 -6.15
C ARG A 7 -5.36 -9.43 -6.50
N PRO A 8 -5.51 -9.10 -7.79
CA PRO A 8 -5.90 -7.74 -8.18
C PRO A 8 -7.24 -7.33 -7.57
N MET A 9 -7.33 -6.05 -7.20
CA MET A 9 -8.57 -5.45 -6.67
C MET A 9 -9.59 -5.29 -7.79
N ARG A 10 -10.86 -5.52 -7.45
CA ARG A 10 -12.00 -5.33 -8.36
C ARG A 10 -12.93 -4.25 -7.82
N ILE A 11 -13.73 -3.68 -8.69
CA ILE A 11 -14.77 -2.71 -8.28
C ILE A 11 -15.68 -3.32 -7.21
N SER A 12 -16.00 -4.61 -7.32
CA SER A 12 -16.84 -5.30 -6.35
C SER A 12 -16.22 -5.39 -4.95
N ASP A 13 -14.91 -5.13 -4.81
CA ASP A 13 -14.23 -5.15 -3.51
C ASP A 13 -14.38 -3.83 -2.74
N LEU A 14 -14.83 -2.75 -3.40
CA LEU A 14 -14.75 -1.40 -2.83
C LEU A 14 -15.49 -1.26 -1.50
N HIS A 15 -16.57 -2.00 -1.30
CA HIS A 15 -17.28 -1.98 -0.03
C HIS A 15 -16.37 -2.37 1.14
N GLN A 16 -15.62 -3.46 0.99
CA GLN A 16 -14.67 -3.91 2.01
C GLN A 16 -13.47 -2.97 2.11
N ILE A 17 -13.00 -2.43 0.98
CA ILE A 17 -11.85 -1.52 0.97
C ILE A 17 -12.18 -0.23 1.74
N ILE A 18 -13.37 0.33 1.56
CA ILE A 18 -13.80 1.52 2.30
C ILE A 18 -13.84 1.22 3.81
N ASN A 19 -14.31 0.04 4.19
CA ASN A 19 -14.30 -0.37 5.60
C ASN A 19 -12.87 -0.42 6.16
N ILE A 20 -11.92 -0.94 5.40
CA ILE A 20 -10.51 -0.98 5.79
C ILE A 20 -9.96 0.44 5.97
N GLU A 21 -10.26 1.35 5.01
CA GLU A 21 -9.83 2.75 5.07
C GLU A 21 -10.34 3.44 6.32
N GLN A 22 -11.63 3.30 6.62
CA GLN A 22 -12.25 3.95 7.77
C GLN A 22 -11.70 3.46 9.10
N LYS A 23 -11.29 2.19 9.17
CA LYS A 23 -10.73 1.61 10.39
C LYS A 23 -9.23 1.86 10.54
N THR A 24 -8.56 2.26 9.47
CA THR A 24 -7.10 2.37 9.44
C THR A 24 -6.61 3.81 9.45
N PHE A 25 -7.30 4.72 8.76
CA PHE A 25 -6.82 6.09 8.55
C PHE A 25 -7.78 7.14 9.10
N ASN A 26 -7.20 8.25 9.60
CA ASN A 26 -7.98 9.39 10.10
C ASN A 26 -8.64 10.17 8.95
N THR A 27 -8.01 10.18 7.78
CA THR A 27 -8.52 10.83 6.57
C THR A 27 -8.66 9.79 5.47
N PRO A 28 -9.68 8.91 5.56
CA PRO A 28 -9.83 7.82 4.59
C PRO A 28 -10.24 8.32 3.22
N TRP A 29 -9.79 7.62 2.17
CA TRP A 29 -10.27 7.85 0.82
C TRP A 29 -11.73 7.39 0.71
N ASP A 30 -12.50 8.04 -0.15
CA ASP A 30 -13.88 7.63 -0.42
C ASP A 30 -13.94 6.64 -1.60
N GLU A 31 -15.13 6.11 -1.82
CA GLU A 31 -15.37 5.15 -2.90
C GLU A 31 -15.05 5.73 -4.27
N GLY A 32 -15.41 7.00 -4.49
CA GLY A 32 -15.15 7.67 -5.77
C GLY A 32 -13.66 7.76 -6.10
N SER A 33 -12.83 7.99 -5.09
CA SER A 33 -11.37 8.05 -5.28
C SER A 33 -10.81 6.70 -5.74
N PHE A 34 -11.21 5.61 -5.09
CA PHE A 34 -10.78 4.26 -5.48
C PHE A 34 -11.31 3.88 -6.85
N LYS A 35 -12.56 4.19 -7.13
CA LYS A 35 -13.17 3.88 -8.41
C LYS A 35 -12.44 4.59 -9.55
N SER A 36 -12.09 5.87 -9.35
CA SER A 36 -11.32 6.64 -10.31
C SER A 36 -9.94 6.01 -10.56
N GLU A 37 -9.26 5.56 -9.49
CA GLU A 37 -7.96 4.88 -9.64
C GLU A 37 -8.08 3.59 -10.43
N LEU A 38 -9.10 2.78 -10.15
CA LEU A 38 -9.28 1.49 -10.83
C LEU A 38 -9.72 1.63 -12.28
N GLU A 39 -10.54 2.62 -12.60
CA GLU A 39 -11.14 2.76 -13.92
C GLU A 39 -10.41 3.73 -14.85
N GLN A 40 -9.77 4.78 -14.29
CA GLN A 40 -9.23 5.88 -15.08
C GLN A 40 -7.72 6.02 -15.03
N ASN A 41 -7.06 5.53 -13.98
CA ASN A 41 -5.62 5.67 -13.86
C ASN A 41 -4.91 4.43 -14.41
N LYS A 42 -4.44 4.53 -15.65
CA LYS A 42 -3.75 3.42 -16.32
C LYS A 42 -2.42 3.03 -15.69
N PHE A 43 -1.85 3.88 -14.83
CA PHE A 43 -0.60 3.60 -14.12
C PHE A 43 -0.83 2.93 -12.76
N ALA A 44 -2.09 2.84 -12.31
CA ALA A 44 -2.44 2.31 -11.00
C ALA A 44 -2.67 0.81 -11.06
N HIS A 45 -2.14 0.11 -10.05
CA HIS A 45 -2.32 -1.32 -9.85
C HIS A 45 -2.64 -1.53 -8.38
N TYR A 46 -3.82 -2.03 -8.09
CA TYR A 46 -4.28 -2.26 -6.72
C TYR A 46 -4.48 -3.74 -6.48
N TYR A 47 -4.10 -4.20 -5.31
CA TYR A 47 -4.16 -5.61 -4.91
C TYR A 47 -4.85 -5.72 -3.57
N VAL A 48 -5.57 -6.82 -3.37
CA VAL A 48 -6.19 -7.14 -2.10
C VAL A 48 -5.57 -8.42 -1.55
N ILE A 49 -5.51 -8.49 -0.23
CA ILE A 49 -5.27 -9.74 0.48
C ILE A 49 -6.58 -10.15 1.12
N GLU A 50 -6.98 -11.39 0.91
CA GLU A 50 -8.29 -11.87 1.30
C GLU A 50 -8.22 -13.17 2.08
N ASP A 51 -9.21 -13.40 2.93
CA ASP A 51 -9.40 -14.64 3.67
C ASP A 51 -10.76 -15.20 3.25
N GLU A 52 -10.73 -16.37 2.63
CA GLU A 52 -11.94 -17.02 2.10
C GLU A 52 -12.77 -16.09 1.20
N GLY A 53 -12.08 -15.34 0.36
CA GLY A 53 -12.69 -14.44 -0.62
C GLY A 53 -13.07 -13.06 -0.09
N ILE A 54 -12.83 -12.77 1.19
CA ILE A 54 -13.19 -11.48 1.80
C ILE A 54 -11.91 -10.66 2.04
N PRO A 55 -11.75 -9.52 1.35
CA PRO A 55 -10.58 -8.67 1.55
C PRO A 55 -10.46 -8.14 2.98
N PHE A 56 -9.27 -8.24 3.56
CA PHE A 56 -8.94 -7.65 4.85
C PHE A 56 -7.75 -6.70 4.79
N GLY A 57 -7.18 -6.53 3.64
CA GLY A 57 -6.10 -5.56 3.40
C GLY A 57 -5.98 -5.23 1.92
N TYR A 58 -5.22 -4.19 1.63
CA TYR A 58 -4.96 -3.81 0.24
C TYR A 58 -3.65 -3.04 0.12
N CYS A 59 -3.13 -3.00 -1.10
CA CYS A 59 -1.95 -2.22 -1.45
C CYS A 59 -2.16 -1.55 -2.80
N GLY A 60 -1.83 -0.28 -2.89
CA GLY A 60 -1.85 0.47 -4.14
C GLY A 60 -0.44 0.69 -4.67
N LEU A 61 -0.26 0.52 -5.96
CA LEU A 61 1.00 0.63 -6.67
C LEU A 61 0.80 1.46 -7.93
N TRP A 62 1.64 2.48 -8.11
CA TRP A 62 1.74 3.20 -9.38
C TRP A 62 3.03 2.80 -10.05
N VAL A 63 2.97 2.50 -11.36
CA VAL A 63 4.16 2.24 -12.16
C VAL A 63 4.14 3.17 -13.37
N VAL A 64 5.09 4.08 -13.43
CA VAL A 64 5.26 5.03 -14.52
C VAL A 64 6.65 4.79 -15.10
N TYR A 65 6.70 4.13 -16.25
CA TYR A 65 7.94 3.67 -16.87
C TYR A 65 8.78 2.81 -15.92
N GLU A 66 9.96 3.27 -15.52
CA GLU A 66 10.88 2.52 -14.66
C GLU A 66 10.69 2.80 -13.18
N SER A 67 9.80 3.71 -12.82
CA SER A 67 9.60 4.16 -11.43
C SER A 67 8.28 3.62 -10.88
N ALA A 68 8.36 2.96 -9.75
CA ALA A 68 7.19 2.50 -9.01
C ALA A 68 7.04 3.29 -7.71
N GLN A 69 5.80 3.44 -7.26
CA GLN A 69 5.49 4.09 -5.99
C GLN A 69 4.37 3.32 -5.31
N ILE A 70 4.56 3.03 -4.02
CA ILE A 70 3.47 2.54 -3.18
C ILE A 70 2.64 3.76 -2.78
N THR A 71 1.34 3.72 -3.08
CA THR A 71 0.43 4.82 -2.73
C THR A 71 -0.16 4.63 -1.35
N ASN A 72 -0.61 3.40 -1.05
CA ASN A 72 -1.19 3.03 0.25
C ASN A 72 -0.96 1.56 0.50
N ILE A 73 -0.86 1.19 1.77
CA ILE A 73 -0.92 -0.20 2.20
C ILE A 73 -1.62 -0.24 3.56
N ALA A 74 -2.58 -1.14 3.71
CA ALA A 74 -3.38 -1.24 4.93
C ALA A 74 -3.81 -2.68 5.19
N ILE A 75 -3.79 -3.06 6.46
CA ILE A 75 -4.30 -4.35 6.96
C ILE A 75 -5.26 -4.04 8.09
N LEU A 76 -6.44 -4.68 8.09
CA LEU A 76 -7.39 -4.55 9.20
C LEU A 76 -6.71 -4.87 10.53
N PRO A 77 -7.03 -4.13 11.61
CA PRO A 77 -6.38 -4.33 12.91
C PRO A 77 -6.41 -5.78 13.41
N GLU A 78 -7.53 -6.49 13.21
CA GLU A 78 -7.69 -7.85 13.71
C GLU A 78 -6.80 -8.86 12.98
N TYR A 79 -6.23 -8.51 11.84
CA TYR A 79 -5.32 -9.38 11.08
C TYR A 79 -3.84 -9.01 11.27
N ARG A 80 -3.53 -7.98 12.04
CA ARG A 80 -2.15 -7.54 12.27
C ARG A 80 -1.41 -8.55 13.16
N GLY A 81 -0.07 -8.52 13.07
CA GLY A 81 0.77 -9.42 13.85
C GLY A 81 0.99 -10.80 13.24
N ASN A 82 0.54 -11.03 12.01
CA ASN A 82 0.66 -12.31 11.31
C ASN A 82 1.50 -12.23 10.03
N ASN A 83 2.26 -11.15 9.86
CA ASN A 83 3.11 -10.89 8.68
C ASN A 83 2.35 -10.72 7.37
N TYR A 84 1.04 -10.49 7.39
CA TYR A 84 0.26 -10.29 6.17
C TYR A 84 0.64 -9.01 5.42
N GLY A 85 0.96 -7.95 6.16
CA GLY A 85 1.46 -6.71 5.54
C GLY A 85 2.76 -6.95 4.78
N GLN A 86 3.64 -7.75 5.34
CA GLN A 86 4.91 -8.11 4.71
C GLN A 86 4.69 -8.96 3.46
N GLU A 87 3.76 -9.92 3.51
CA GLU A 87 3.42 -10.75 2.34
C GLU A 87 2.82 -9.91 1.22
N LEU A 88 1.92 -9.00 1.56
CA LEU A 88 1.28 -8.11 0.59
C LEU A 88 2.31 -7.17 -0.04
N PHE A 89 3.21 -6.61 0.76
CA PHE A 89 4.26 -5.74 0.27
C PHE A 89 5.23 -6.47 -0.66
N SER A 90 5.62 -7.70 -0.29
CA SER A 90 6.46 -8.54 -1.12
C SER A 90 5.81 -8.83 -2.48
N TYR A 91 4.52 -9.09 -2.47
CA TYR A 91 3.75 -9.29 -3.70
C TYR A 91 3.80 -8.03 -4.59
N ALA A 92 3.62 -6.85 -4.00
CA ALA A 92 3.68 -5.59 -4.74
C ALA A 92 5.06 -5.35 -5.36
N LEU A 93 6.13 -5.70 -4.65
CA LEU A 93 7.50 -5.61 -5.19
C LEU A 93 7.68 -6.50 -6.41
N ASP A 94 7.20 -7.75 -6.34
CA ASP A 94 7.29 -8.69 -7.44
C ASP A 94 6.49 -8.21 -8.65
N GLU A 95 5.31 -7.65 -8.42
CA GLU A 95 4.49 -7.08 -9.48
C GLU A 95 5.15 -5.86 -10.12
N ALA A 96 5.77 -4.99 -9.33
CA ALA A 96 6.51 -3.85 -9.85
C ALA A 96 7.64 -4.30 -10.78
N ARG A 97 8.39 -5.33 -10.38
CA ARG A 97 9.45 -5.91 -11.22
C ARG A 97 8.89 -6.50 -12.51
N ALA A 98 7.77 -7.20 -12.42
CA ALA A 98 7.10 -7.79 -13.60
C ALA A 98 6.63 -6.70 -14.57
N LEU A 99 6.30 -5.51 -14.07
CA LEU A 99 5.89 -4.35 -14.86
C LEU A 99 7.10 -3.51 -15.33
N GLN A 100 8.32 -4.02 -15.19
CA GLN A 100 9.57 -3.41 -15.65
C GLN A 100 10.04 -2.21 -14.83
N ALA A 101 9.53 -2.03 -13.63
CA ALA A 101 10.04 -0.99 -12.72
C ALA A 101 11.46 -1.36 -12.27
N ARG A 102 12.32 -0.36 -12.15
CA ARG A 102 13.72 -0.50 -11.71
C ARG A 102 13.97 0.11 -10.34
N GLU A 103 13.03 0.88 -9.84
CA GLU A 103 13.11 1.52 -8.53
C GLU A 103 11.72 1.67 -7.95
N MET A 104 11.66 1.82 -6.63
CA MET A 104 10.40 2.06 -5.93
C MET A 104 10.61 3.05 -4.80
N SER A 105 9.66 3.95 -4.65
CA SER A 105 9.64 4.90 -3.54
C SER A 105 8.32 4.85 -2.80
N LEU A 106 8.32 5.36 -1.58
CA LEU A 106 7.11 5.50 -0.75
C LEU A 106 7.32 6.60 0.27
N GLU A 107 6.22 7.10 0.82
CA GLU A 107 6.24 8.00 1.98
C GLU A 107 5.73 7.23 3.19
N VAL A 108 6.35 7.46 4.34
CA VAL A 108 5.95 6.84 5.61
C VAL A 108 6.04 7.88 6.72
N ARG A 109 5.07 7.87 7.65
CA ARG A 109 5.07 8.77 8.80
C ARG A 109 6.31 8.56 9.65
N THR A 110 6.88 9.65 10.15
CA THR A 110 8.03 9.58 11.06
C THR A 110 7.73 8.78 12.32
N SER A 111 6.46 8.77 12.75
CA SER A 111 6.02 8.00 13.92
C SER A 111 5.77 6.52 13.65
N ASN A 112 5.67 6.12 12.37
CA ASN A 112 5.34 4.73 12.03
C ASN A 112 6.60 3.86 11.96
N ILE A 113 7.15 3.55 13.14
CA ILE A 113 8.40 2.81 13.27
C ILE A 113 8.26 1.38 12.76
N ILE A 114 7.11 0.75 12.96
CA ILE A 114 6.84 -0.63 12.52
C ILE A 114 6.94 -0.72 11.00
N ALA A 115 6.29 0.19 10.28
CA ALA A 115 6.34 0.22 8.82
C ALA A 115 7.76 0.51 8.32
N GLN A 116 8.45 1.47 8.93
CA GLN A 116 9.84 1.79 8.56
C GLN A 116 10.75 0.57 8.68
N LYS A 117 10.61 -0.20 9.76
CA LYS A 117 11.38 -1.43 9.94
C LYS A 117 11.07 -2.46 8.87
N MET A 118 9.80 -2.61 8.51
CA MET A 118 9.39 -3.52 7.44
C MET A 118 10.04 -3.12 6.11
N TYR A 119 9.96 -1.84 5.75
CA TYR A 119 10.54 -1.36 4.49
C TYR A 119 12.06 -1.55 4.46
N ARG A 120 12.74 -1.32 5.58
CA ARG A 120 14.19 -1.56 5.67
C ARG A 120 14.57 -3.02 5.44
N LYS A 121 13.73 -3.96 5.88
CA LYS A 121 13.95 -5.39 5.62
C LYS A 121 13.97 -5.70 4.11
N PHE A 122 13.23 -4.93 3.33
CA PHE A 122 13.20 -5.07 1.86
C PHE A 122 14.28 -4.24 1.17
N GLY A 123 15.17 -3.61 1.93
CA GLY A 123 16.28 -2.86 1.38
C GLY A 123 16.04 -1.38 1.18
N PHE A 124 14.87 -0.87 1.55
CA PHE A 124 14.57 0.55 1.43
C PHE A 124 15.43 1.38 2.36
N VAL A 125 15.87 2.54 1.86
CA VAL A 125 16.66 3.50 2.63
C VAL A 125 15.98 4.87 2.59
N PRO A 126 16.10 5.68 3.66
CA PRO A 126 15.56 7.04 3.63
C PRO A 126 16.38 7.92 2.69
N VAL A 127 15.70 8.68 1.84
CA VAL A 127 16.35 9.58 0.86
C VAL A 127 15.89 11.02 1.00
N GLY A 128 14.87 11.31 1.81
CA GLY A 128 14.39 12.68 2.01
C GLY A 128 13.28 12.75 3.02
N ILE A 129 12.84 14.00 3.29
CA ILE A 129 11.73 14.28 4.20
C ILE A 129 10.81 15.27 3.49
N ARG A 130 9.49 14.97 3.54
CA ARG A 130 8.45 15.90 3.12
C ARG A 130 7.83 16.50 4.38
N LYS A 131 8.12 17.78 4.62
CA LYS A 131 7.64 18.46 5.83
C LYS A 131 6.13 18.70 5.79
N ASN A 132 5.47 18.49 6.94
CA ASN A 132 4.04 18.72 7.10
C ASN A 132 3.19 17.98 6.05
N TYR A 133 3.63 16.78 5.64
CA TYR A 133 3.03 16.05 4.53
C TYR A 133 1.61 15.56 4.85
N TYR A 134 1.38 15.08 6.08
CA TYR A 134 0.09 14.52 6.49
C TYR A 134 -0.82 15.62 7.02
N ILE A 135 -1.99 15.79 6.41
CA ILE A 135 -2.88 16.91 6.71
C ILE A 135 -3.61 16.79 8.05
N ASP A 136 -3.71 15.58 8.59
CA ASP A 136 -4.43 15.34 9.84
C ASP A 136 -3.71 15.91 11.06
N ASN A 137 -2.38 15.83 11.12
CA ASN A 137 -1.60 16.30 12.27
C ASN A 137 -0.32 17.03 11.88
N HIS A 138 -0.14 17.34 10.60
CA HIS A 138 1.04 18.01 10.04
C HIS A 138 2.35 17.24 10.26
N GLU A 139 2.26 15.94 10.48
CA GLU A 139 3.43 15.08 10.64
C GLU A 139 4.25 15.02 9.35
N ASP A 140 5.58 14.98 9.49
CA ASP A 140 6.48 14.82 8.35
C ASP A 140 6.41 13.41 7.81
N ALA A 141 6.71 13.25 6.51
CA ALA A 141 6.90 11.95 5.88
C ALA A 141 8.37 11.73 5.59
N ILE A 142 8.85 10.53 5.85
CA ILE A 142 10.14 10.07 5.35
C ILE A 142 9.90 9.49 3.97
N VAL A 143 10.67 9.93 2.99
CA VAL A 143 10.67 9.32 1.66
C VAL A 143 11.70 8.21 1.68
N MET A 144 11.26 6.99 1.41
CA MET A 144 12.14 5.82 1.34
C MET A 144 12.21 5.30 -0.09
N TRP A 145 13.34 4.71 -0.45
CA TRP A 145 13.64 4.32 -1.82
C TRP A 145 14.43 3.01 -1.84
N VAL A 146 14.19 2.21 -2.88
CA VAL A 146 14.96 1.00 -3.13
C VAL A 146 15.18 0.84 -4.64
N LYS A 147 16.33 0.29 -5.00
CA LYS A 147 16.58 -0.17 -6.37
C LYS A 147 16.02 -1.58 -6.50
N LEU A 148 15.18 -1.80 -7.49
CA LEU A 148 14.59 -3.10 -7.74
C LEU A 148 15.49 -4.05 -8.54
#